data_9e22772928286d6338143b62ecf098de
#
_entry.id   9e22772928286d6338143b62ecf098de
#
_cell.length_a   1.000
_cell.length_b   1.000
_cell.length_c   1.000
_cell.angle_alpha   90.00
_cell.angle_beta   90.00
_cell.angle_gamma   90.00
#
_symmetry.space_group_name_H-M   'P 1'
#
loop_
_entity.id
_entity.type
_entity.pdbx_description
1 polymer ?
#
loop_
_entity_poly.entity_id
_entity_poly.type
_entity_poly.pdbx_seq_one_letter_code
_entity_poly.pdbx_strand_id
1 'polypeptide(L)'
;FIESGYDWDGGGVDIWNSFADAFASTANYLTSIDKNPWSFDTTWGREVLPPKNILDFYDSLKQNNPKGCSSVKSRSIPKKLSEWSKLGFTDINSNDLPNRDDLEARLIAPDGINGRMFIVYQNYKNILYYNCSSYYAVSIGLLSDEIIK
;
A
#
# COMPACT_ATOMS: atom_id res chain seq x y z
N PHE A 1 -11.21 13.54 -12.93
CA PHE A 1 -10.50 14.82 -12.77
C PHE A 1 -11.44 15.93 -12.27
N ILE A 2 -12.59 16.17 -12.92
CA ILE A 2 -13.56 17.24 -12.56
C ILE A 2 -14.00 17.17 -11.09
N GLU A 3 -14.14 15.96 -10.55
CA GLU A 3 -14.59 15.75 -9.16
C GLU A 3 -13.46 15.86 -8.11
N SER A 4 -12.20 15.71 -8.54
CA SER A 4 -11.03 15.67 -7.64
C SER A 4 -10.10 16.87 -7.80
N GLY A 5 -10.32 17.69 -8.83
CA GLY A 5 -9.51 18.89 -9.05
C GLY A 5 -9.64 19.86 -7.86
N TYR A 6 -8.50 20.36 -7.37
CA TYR A 6 -8.43 21.30 -6.26
C TYR A 6 -7.55 22.48 -6.63
N ASP A 7 -8.10 23.68 -6.49
CA ASP A 7 -7.41 24.95 -6.66
C ASP A 7 -6.75 25.33 -5.33
N TRP A 8 -5.43 25.20 -5.25
CA TRP A 8 -4.67 25.48 -4.03
C TRP A 8 -4.29 26.96 -3.91
N ASP A 9 -4.00 27.62 -5.04
CA ASP A 9 -3.45 28.97 -5.06
C ASP A 9 -4.48 30.07 -5.42
N GLY A 10 -5.71 29.68 -5.77
CA GLY A 10 -6.80 30.61 -6.09
C GLY A 10 -6.77 31.11 -7.54
N GLY A 11 -5.94 30.52 -8.40
CA GLY A 11 -5.82 30.84 -9.82
C GLY A 11 -6.74 30.05 -10.74
N GLY A 12 -7.51 29.13 -10.20
CA GLY A 12 -8.26 28.10 -10.93
C GLY A 12 -7.48 26.80 -11.07
N VAL A 13 -8.17 25.66 -11.09
CA VAL A 13 -7.52 24.34 -11.13
C VAL A 13 -6.66 24.16 -12.38
N ASP A 14 -5.33 24.18 -12.23
CA ASP A 14 -4.35 23.97 -13.30
C ASP A 14 -3.30 22.91 -12.91
N ILE A 15 -3.63 21.65 -13.09
CA ILE A 15 -2.72 20.52 -12.78
C ILE A 15 -1.55 20.38 -13.75
N TRP A 16 -1.54 21.14 -14.84
CA TRP A 16 -0.50 21.03 -15.86
C TRP A 16 0.65 22.00 -15.62
N ASN A 17 0.36 23.18 -15.04
CA ASN A 17 1.34 24.23 -14.82
C ASN A 17 1.52 24.58 -13.34
N SER A 18 0.58 24.20 -12.45
CA SER A 18 0.66 24.37 -11.00
C SER A 18 0.95 23.05 -10.29
N PHE A 19 2.17 22.88 -9.76
CA PHE A 19 2.49 21.73 -8.91
C PHE A 19 1.64 21.70 -7.64
N ALA A 20 1.29 22.87 -7.09
CA ALA A 20 0.45 22.97 -5.91
C ALA A 20 -0.94 22.36 -6.17
N ASP A 21 -1.57 22.71 -7.30
CA ASP A 21 -2.86 22.14 -7.68
C ASP A 21 -2.77 20.64 -8.02
N ALA A 22 -1.69 20.23 -8.69
CA ALA A 22 -1.47 18.83 -8.99
C ALA A 22 -1.38 17.96 -7.72
N PHE A 23 -0.60 18.41 -6.72
CA PHE A 23 -0.49 17.71 -5.43
C PHE A 23 -1.78 17.77 -4.62
N ALA A 24 -2.41 18.93 -4.53
CA ALA A 24 -3.69 19.08 -3.82
C ALA A 24 -4.81 18.25 -4.45
N SER A 25 -4.90 18.21 -5.77
CA SER A 25 -5.86 17.37 -6.50
C SER A 25 -5.59 15.88 -6.28
N THR A 26 -4.31 15.46 -6.24
CA THR A 26 -3.93 14.07 -5.94
C THR A 26 -4.33 13.70 -4.51
N ALA A 27 -4.04 14.56 -3.54
CA ALA A 27 -4.42 14.35 -2.15
C ALA A 27 -5.95 14.27 -2.00
N ASN A 28 -6.68 15.19 -2.66
CA ASN A 28 -8.14 15.20 -2.66
C ASN A 28 -8.71 13.90 -3.27
N TYR A 29 -8.14 13.42 -4.37
CA TYR A 29 -8.53 12.14 -4.95
C TYR A 29 -8.36 10.98 -3.95
N LEU A 30 -7.18 10.84 -3.33
CA LEU A 30 -6.89 9.73 -2.42
C LEU A 30 -7.77 9.76 -1.16
N THR A 31 -8.10 10.95 -0.66
CA THR A 31 -8.97 11.12 0.52
C THR A 31 -10.47 10.98 0.20
N SER A 32 -10.85 11.10 -1.08
CA SER A 32 -12.23 11.00 -1.54
C SER A 32 -12.61 9.59 -2.03
N ILE A 33 -11.68 8.62 -2.00
CA ILE A 33 -11.96 7.24 -2.41
C ILE A 33 -13.03 6.64 -1.51
N ASP A 34 -14.12 6.21 -2.16
CA ASP A 34 -15.34 5.73 -1.51
C ASP A 34 -15.09 4.52 -0.60
N LYS A 35 -15.72 4.49 0.58
CA LYS A 35 -15.70 3.43 1.61
C LYS A 35 -14.41 3.26 2.42
N ASN A 36 -13.24 3.54 1.87
CA ASN A 36 -11.96 3.40 2.56
C ASN A 36 -11.00 4.49 2.08
N PRO A 37 -11.19 5.74 2.50
CA PRO A 37 -10.31 6.84 2.10
C PRO A 37 -8.90 6.65 2.63
N TRP A 38 -7.97 7.49 2.16
CA TRP A 38 -6.62 7.54 2.71
C TRP A 38 -6.65 7.79 4.22
N SER A 39 -5.94 6.96 4.97
CA SER A 39 -5.77 7.12 6.41
C SER A 39 -4.44 7.81 6.73
N PHE A 40 -4.50 8.88 7.53
CA PHE A 40 -3.31 9.60 8.01
C PHE A 40 -2.66 8.92 9.23
N ASP A 41 -3.34 7.96 9.85
CA ASP A 41 -2.84 7.22 11.02
C ASP A 41 -1.93 6.05 10.66
N THR A 42 -1.77 5.77 9.37
CA THR A 42 -0.95 4.67 8.88
C THR A 42 -0.22 5.03 7.59
N THR A 43 0.83 4.28 7.29
CA THR A 43 1.57 4.36 6.03
C THR A 43 0.92 3.47 4.95
N TRP A 44 1.55 3.38 3.79
CA TRP A 44 1.15 2.50 2.70
C TRP A 44 1.44 1.02 2.99
N GLY A 45 2.54 0.75 3.70
CA GLY A 45 3.06 -0.59 3.97
C GLY A 45 4.49 -0.52 4.52
N ARG A 46 5.17 -1.64 4.43
CA ARG A 46 6.58 -1.79 4.78
C ARG A 46 7.21 -3.00 4.12
N GLU A 47 8.49 -2.93 3.82
CA GLU A 47 9.26 -4.11 3.43
C GLU A 47 9.44 -5.04 4.62
N VAL A 48 9.40 -6.36 4.34
CA VAL A 48 9.53 -7.40 5.37
C VAL A 48 10.45 -8.52 4.91
N LEU A 49 11.11 -9.16 5.86
CA LEU A 49 11.84 -10.40 5.64
C LEU A 49 10.89 -11.58 5.91
N PRO A 50 10.76 -12.52 4.97
CA PRO A 50 9.98 -13.73 5.17
C PRO A 50 10.71 -14.73 6.06
N PRO A 51 9.99 -15.64 6.74
CA PRO A 51 10.61 -16.76 7.44
C PRO A 51 11.25 -17.75 6.46
N LYS A 52 12.24 -18.52 6.92
CA LYS A 52 12.97 -19.49 6.08
C LYS A 52 12.07 -20.55 5.44
N ASN A 53 10.98 -20.90 6.10
CA ASN A 53 10.00 -21.90 5.65
C ASN A 53 8.81 -21.30 4.90
N ILE A 54 8.94 -20.08 4.34
CA ILE A 54 7.84 -19.40 3.63
C ILE A 54 7.23 -20.27 2.52
N LEU A 55 8.03 -21.09 1.86
CA LEU A 55 7.58 -21.99 0.79
C LEU A 55 6.53 -23.01 1.25
N ASP A 56 6.59 -23.43 2.52
CA ASP A 56 5.71 -24.45 3.06
C ASP A 56 4.24 -23.98 3.16
N PHE A 57 4.01 -22.66 3.25
CA PHE A 57 2.67 -22.13 3.47
C PHE A 57 2.30 -20.93 2.58
N TYR A 58 3.18 -20.47 1.68
CA TYR A 58 2.91 -19.30 0.83
C TYR A 58 1.60 -19.42 0.04
N ASP A 59 1.33 -20.59 -0.50
CA ASP A 59 0.10 -20.82 -1.28
C ASP A 59 -1.16 -20.72 -0.42
N SER A 60 -1.09 -21.05 0.86
CA SER A 60 -2.21 -20.91 1.80
C SER A 60 -2.58 -19.45 2.09
N LEU A 61 -1.67 -18.51 1.79
CA LEU A 61 -1.90 -17.09 1.96
C LEU A 61 -2.68 -16.45 0.80
N LYS A 62 -2.88 -17.17 -0.30
CA LYS A 62 -3.60 -16.64 -1.48
C LYS A 62 -5.08 -16.43 -1.19
N GLN A 63 -5.65 -15.41 -1.78
CA GLN A 63 -7.08 -15.12 -1.69
C GLN A 63 -7.90 -16.14 -2.51
N ASN A 64 -9.05 -16.56 -1.98
CA ASN A 64 -10.03 -17.33 -2.72
C ASN A 64 -10.94 -16.39 -3.52
N ASN A 65 -11.04 -16.61 -4.84
CA ASN A 65 -11.90 -15.84 -5.75
C ASN A 65 -11.78 -14.31 -5.59
N PRO A 66 -10.56 -13.72 -5.63
CA PRO A 66 -10.36 -12.30 -5.41
C PRO A 66 -11.01 -11.47 -6.53
N LYS A 67 -11.63 -10.34 -6.15
CA LYS A 67 -12.21 -9.36 -7.09
C LYS A 67 -11.30 -8.14 -7.21
N GLY A 68 -11.39 -7.45 -8.33
CA GLY A 68 -10.61 -6.25 -8.62
C GLY A 68 -9.55 -6.47 -9.70
N CYS A 69 -8.63 -5.54 -9.83
CA CYS A 69 -7.55 -5.62 -10.80
C CYS A 69 -6.45 -6.61 -10.35
N SER A 70 -5.50 -6.93 -11.23
CA SER A 70 -4.46 -7.95 -11.00
C SER A 70 -3.69 -7.73 -9.70
N SER A 71 -3.22 -6.49 -9.44
CA SER A 71 -2.45 -6.17 -8.22
C SER A 71 -3.28 -6.23 -6.94
N VAL A 72 -4.60 -6.00 -7.02
CA VAL A 72 -5.51 -6.22 -5.88
C VAL A 72 -5.69 -7.72 -5.61
N LYS A 73 -5.80 -8.52 -6.67
CA LYS A 73 -6.00 -9.98 -6.59
C LYS A 73 -4.76 -10.71 -6.09
N SER A 74 -3.56 -10.22 -6.39
CA SER A 74 -2.28 -10.85 -6.00
C SER A 74 -1.91 -10.65 -4.53
N ARG A 75 -2.62 -9.79 -3.79
CA ARG A 75 -2.40 -9.64 -2.33
C ARG A 75 -2.84 -10.91 -1.60
N SER A 76 -2.19 -11.19 -0.48
CA SER A 76 -2.60 -12.29 0.40
C SER A 76 -4.01 -12.09 1.01
N ILE A 77 -4.51 -13.12 1.71
CA ILE A 77 -5.58 -12.95 2.69
C ILE A 77 -5.15 -11.93 3.76
N PRO A 78 -6.11 -11.21 4.38
CA PRO A 78 -5.80 -10.26 5.44
C PRO A 78 -5.40 -10.99 6.73
N LYS A 79 -4.44 -10.40 7.44
CA LYS A 79 -4.04 -10.82 8.79
C LYS A 79 -3.68 -9.60 9.62
N LYS A 80 -3.71 -9.74 10.95
CA LYS A 80 -3.16 -8.75 11.88
C LYS A 80 -1.63 -8.78 11.85
N LEU A 81 -0.98 -7.69 12.22
CA LEU A 81 0.50 -7.64 12.25
C LEU A 81 1.09 -8.67 13.24
N SER A 82 0.44 -8.89 14.38
CA SER A 82 0.83 -9.94 15.32
C SER A 82 0.74 -11.35 14.73
N GLU A 83 -0.19 -11.61 13.81
CA GLU A 83 -0.28 -12.89 13.12
C GLU A 83 0.85 -13.07 12.11
N TRP A 84 1.24 -11.98 11.41
CA TRP A 84 2.40 -11.99 10.51
C TRP A 84 3.71 -12.23 11.29
N SER A 85 3.90 -11.58 12.45
CA SER A 85 5.04 -11.84 13.34
C SER A 85 5.08 -13.29 13.82
N LYS A 86 3.93 -13.87 14.21
CA LYS A 86 3.83 -15.30 14.60
C LYS A 86 4.17 -16.27 13.48
N LEU A 87 3.95 -15.87 12.22
CA LEU A 87 4.39 -16.62 11.05
C LEU A 87 5.89 -16.48 10.78
N GLY A 88 6.59 -15.63 11.53
CA GLY A 88 8.03 -15.39 11.42
C GLY A 88 8.44 -14.26 10.48
N PHE A 89 7.50 -13.42 10.04
CA PHE A 89 7.84 -12.19 9.31
C PHE A 89 8.40 -11.14 10.27
N THR A 90 9.46 -10.46 9.83
CA THR A 90 10.11 -9.37 10.56
C THR A 90 10.26 -8.14 9.68
N ASP A 91 10.65 -7.01 10.26
CA ASP A 91 11.14 -5.87 9.49
C ASP A 91 12.49 -6.19 8.82
N ILE A 92 13.01 -5.27 8.01
CA ILE A 92 14.30 -5.44 7.30
C ILE A 92 15.51 -5.50 8.24
N ASN A 93 15.37 -5.11 9.51
CA ASN A 93 16.40 -5.18 10.55
C ASN A 93 16.22 -6.41 11.45
N SER A 94 15.34 -7.34 11.09
CA SER A 94 15.00 -8.54 11.87
C SER A 94 14.32 -8.26 13.21
N ASN A 95 13.69 -7.11 13.37
CA ASN A 95 12.85 -6.80 14.53
C ASN A 95 11.40 -7.27 14.29
N ASP A 96 10.66 -7.43 15.38
CA ASP A 96 9.22 -7.71 15.32
C ASP A 96 8.46 -6.60 14.61
N LEU A 97 7.38 -6.97 13.93
CA LEU A 97 6.47 -6.02 13.32
C LEU A 97 5.77 -5.17 14.40
N PRO A 98 5.36 -3.93 14.09
CA PRO A 98 4.72 -3.05 15.08
C PRO A 98 3.45 -3.64 15.67
N ASN A 99 3.16 -3.32 16.92
CA ASN A 99 1.91 -3.68 17.57
C ASN A 99 0.76 -2.77 17.11
N ARG A 100 0.24 -3.05 15.92
CA ARG A 100 -0.87 -2.33 15.26
C ARG A 100 -1.88 -3.33 14.70
N ASP A 101 -2.48 -4.13 15.61
CA ASP A 101 -3.48 -5.14 15.28
C ASP A 101 -4.85 -4.56 14.87
N ASP A 102 -4.99 -3.24 14.94
CA ASP A 102 -6.08 -2.46 14.36
C ASP A 102 -6.01 -2.38 12.84
N LEU A 103 -4.83 -2.63 12.24
CA LEU A 103 -4.63 -2.58 10.80
C LEU A 103 -4.89 -3.93 10.13
N GLU A 104 -5.67 -3.93 9.05
CA GLU A 104 -5.70 -5.04 8.11
C GLU A 104 -4.43 -5.01 7.26
N ALA A 105 -3.60 -6.04 7.40
CA ALA A 105 -2.32 -6.16 6.73
C ALA A 105 -2.33 -7.32 5.72
N ARG A 106 -1.75 -7.13 4.54
CA ARG A 106 -1.68 -8.12 3.47
C ARG A 106 -0.27 -8.22 2.92
N LEU A 107 0.17 -9.43 2.63
CA LEU A 107 1.46 -9.67 1.98
C LEU A 107 1.33 -9.47 0.47
N ILE A 108 2.35 -8.85 -0.12
CA ILE A 108 2.60 -8.83 -1.56
C ILE A 108 4.05 -9.23 -1.85
N ALA A 109 4.25 -9.85 -2.99
CA ALA A 109 5.56 -10.21 -3.53
C ALA A 109 5.57 -9.87 -5.03
N PRO A 110 5.83 -8.59 -5.40
CA PRO A 110 5.74 -8.15 -6.80
C PRO A 110 6.66 -8.94 -7.73
N ASP A 111 7.86 -9.31 -7.25
CA ASP A 111 8.85 -10.10 -7.98
C ASP A 111 8.78 -11.60 -7.68
N GLY A 112 7.67 -12.04 -7.08
CA GLY A 112 7.48 -13.43 -6.66
C GLY A 112 8.17 -13.76 -5.34
N ILE A 113 8.13 -15.06 -4.98
CA ILE A 113 8.52 -15.55 -3.64
C ILE A 113 10.02 -15.39 -3.32
N ASN A 114 10.86 -15.25 -4.35
CA ASN A 114 12.30 -15.04 -4.20
C ASN A 114 12.70 -13.55 -4.26
N GLY A 115 11.74 -12.67 -4.48
CA GLY A 115 11.95 -11.22 -4.53
C GLY A 115 11.67 -10.52 -3.21
N ARG A 116 11.66 -9.18 -3.26
CA ARG A 116 11.29 -8.36 -2.12
C ARG A 116 9.81 -8.59 -1.76
N MET A 117 9.54 -8.65 -0.47
CA MET A 117 8.18 -8.80 0.06
C MET A 117 7.78 -7.59 0.89
N PHE A 118 6.51 -7.26 0.84
CA PHE A 118 5.97 -6.13 1.59
C PHE A 118 4.68 -6.53 2.28
N ILE A 119 4.50 -6.07 3.50
CA ILE A 119 3.20 -6.03 4.17
C ILE A 119 2.59 -4.67 3.88
N VAL A 120 1.39 -4.67 3.29
CA VAL A 120 0.72 -3.46 2.80
C VAL A 120 -0.63 -3.27 3.48
N TYR A 121 -1.03 -2.01 3.63
CA TYR A 121 -2.25 -1.58 4.31
C TYR A 121 -3.27 -1.01 3.34
N GLN A 122 -4.32 -0.37 3.87
CA GLN A 122 -5.38 0.20 3.03
C GLN A 122 -4.85 1.30 2.10
N ASN A 123 -3.91 2.15 2.54
CA ASN A 123 -3.34 3.22 1.72
C ASN A 123 -2.66 2.68 0.45
N TYR A 124 -2.00 1.54 0.49
CA TYR A 124 -1.49 0.86 -0.70
C TYR A 124 -2.61 0.54 -1.71
N LYS A 125 -3.75 0.03 -1.21
CA LYS A 125 -4.90 -0.25 -2.07
C LYS A 125 -5.45 1.02 -2.71
N ASN A 126 -5.41 2.15 -2.01
CA ASN A 126 -5.84 3.43 -2.54
C ASN A 126 -4.97 3.89 -3.70
N ILE A 127 -3.65 3.68 -3.63
CA ILE A 127 -2.75 3.93 -4.77
C ILE A 127 -3.10 3.03 -5.97
N LEU A 128 -3.49 1.77 -5.74
CA LEU A 128 -3.92 0.87 -6.80
C LEU A 128 -5.22 1.28 -7.49
N TYR A 129 -6.09 2.05 -6.85
CA TYR A 129 -7.27 2.63 -7.52
C TYR A 129 -6.88 3.68 -8.57
N TYR A 130 -5.79 4.41 -8.34
CA TYR A 130 -5.24 5.33 -9.32
C TYR A 130 -4.55 4.58 -10.47
N ASN A 131 -3.64 3.65 -10.13
CA ASN A 131 -2.94 2.82 -11.10
C ASN A 131 -2.78 1.39 -10.56
N CYS A 132 -3.43 0.42 -11.22
CA CYS A 132 -3.38 -0.98 -10.83
C CYS A 132 -2.06 -1.65 -11.20
N SER A 133 -0.97 -1.19 -10.59
CA SER A 133 0.36 -1.77 -10.71
C SER A 133 1.02 -1.86 -9.35
N SER A 134 1.41 -3.07 -8.92
CA SER A 134 2.15 -3.27 -7.67
C SER A 134 3.48 -2.55 -7.68
N TYR A 135 4.18 -2.54 -8.82
CA TYR A 135 5.44 -1.80 -8.96
C TYR A 135 5.24 -0.29 -8.78
N TYR A 136 4.22 0.26 -9.42
CA TYR A 136 3.89 1.68 -9.26
C TYR A 136 3.60 2.01 -7.80
N ALA A 137 2.70 1.25 -7.15
CA ALA A 137 2.29 1.53 -5.79
C ALA A 137 3.44 1.38 -4.78
N VAL A 138 4.30 0.36 -4.94
CA VAL A 138 5.50 0.19 -4.10
C VAL A 138 6.50 1.31 -4.34
N SER A 139 6.72 1.74 -5.60
CA SER A 139 7.64 2.85 -5.91
C SER A 139 7.18 4.17 -5.28
N ILE A 140 5.88 4.48 -5.35
CA ILE A 140 5.31 5.66 -4.68
C ILE A 140 5.47 5.56 -3.16
N GLY A 141 5.19 4.41 -2.58
CA GLY A 141 5.35 4.18 -1.14
C GLY A 141 6.80 4.36 -0.68
N LEU A 142 7.75 3.72 -1.34
CA LEU A 142 9.18 3.84 -1.02
C LEU A 142 9.69 5.27 -1.21
N LEU A 143 9.25 5.98 -2.26
CA LEU A 143 9.60 7.38 -2.47
C LEU A 143 9.04 8.26 -1.34
N SER A 144 7.80 8.02 -0.91
CA SER A 144 7.20 8.72 0.22
C SER A 144 8.01 8.53 1.50
N ASP A 145 8.48 7.31 1.77
CA ASP A 145 9.30 7.01 2.94
C ASP A 145 10.65 7.74 2.91
N GLU A 146 11.23 7.97 1.73
CA GLU A 146 12.48 8.75 1.58
C GLU A 146 12.29 10.26 1.76
N ILE A 147 11.13 10.81 1.39
CA ILE A 147 10.84 12.24 1.53
C ILE A 147 10.63 12.64 3.00
N ILE A 148 10.15 11.71 3.83
CA ILE A 148 9.81 11.97 5.24
C ILE A 148 11.04 11.82 6.17
N LYS A 149 12.14 11.24 5.70
CA LYS A 149 13.41 11.12 6.45
C LYS A 149 14.13 12.46 6.60
#